data_d1e4c173b58f7627d67eaf677dcfc392
#
_entry.id   d1e4c173b58f7627d67eaf677dcfc392
#
_cell.length_a   1.000
_cell.length_b   1.000
_cell.length_c   1.000
_cell.angle_alpha   90.00
_cell.angle_beta   90.00
_cell.angle_gamma   90.00
#
_symmetry.space_group_name_H-M   'P 1'
#
loop_
_entity.id
_entity.type
_entity.pdbx_description
1 polymer ?
#
loop_
_entity_poly.entity_id
_entity_poly.type
_entity_poly.pdbx_seq_one_letter_code
_entity_poly.pdbx_strand_id
1 'polypeptide(L)'
;MGFLLDSNASVSKNNPLLNKDLRLAINYGFDRVKMLKYLRNGIGEAASSGFVPKGLPSFNAEKLVGYSYQPELAKKYLIDAGYPEGKNLETIVISTTAEYLDICEYMQHQIGELGIKIQIDVNPPATNNELVANAQLRFFRKSWVADYPDAENYLSLFKTSNFSPSGPNYTHYSNEKYDALYAQTMALTNDSLRNINYLKLDSMIVADAPIVPLFYDQVVRFIPNYVSEIGVNPMNLLDLKHAVKELQN
;
A
#
# COMPACT_ATOMS: atom_id res chain seq x y z
N MET A 1 1.25 -2.63 -2.54
CA MET A 1 2.47 -2.99 -3.28
C MET A 1 3.34 -1.75 -3.44
N GLY A 2 4.68 -1.90 -3.49
CA GLY A 2 5.61 -0.77 -3.56
C GLY A 2 6.43 -0.78 -4.84
N PHE A 3 6.72 0.42 -5.37
CA PHE A 3 7.66 0.64 -6.45
C PHE A 3 8.98 1.16 -5.88
N LEU A 4 10.11 0.62 -6.30
CA LEU A 4 11.42 1.18 -5.96
C LEU A 4 11.68 2.41 -6.83
N LEU A 5 11.84 3.57 -6.20
CA LEU A 5 11.99 4.86 -6.86
C LEU A 5 13.42 5.42 -6.83
N ASP A 6 14.36 4.68 -6.25
CA ASP A 6 15.76 5.07 -6.25
C ASP A 6 16.40 4.81 -7.61
N SER A 7 16.71 5.87 -8.35
CA SER A 7 17.38 5.78 -9.65
C SER A 7 18.83 5.27 -9.57
N ASN A 8 19.43 5.32 -8.38
CA ASN A 8 20.81 4.88 -8.15
C ASN A 8 20.90 3.40 -7.74
N ALA A 9 19.76 2.77 -7.40
CA ALA A 9 19.76 1.35 -7.07
C ALA A 9 20.22 0.51 -8.28
N SER A 10 20.97 -0.56 -8.02
CA SER A 10 21.55 -1.42 -9.06
C SER A 10 20.52 -1.99 -10.04
N VAL A 11 19.29 -2.24 -9.55
CA VAL A 11 18.17 -2.75 -10.35
C VAL A 11 17.40 -1.67 -11.10
N SER A 12 17.70 -0.40 -10.86
CA SER A 12 16.93 0.72 -11.42
C SER A 12 17.41 1.19 -12.80
N LYS A 13 18.45 0.58 -13.35
CA LYS A 13 18.91 0.92 -14.71
C LYS A 13 17.77 0.65 -15.71
N ASN A 14 17.36 1.71 -16.41
CA ASN A 14 16.24 1.69 -17.37
C ASN A 14 14.88 1.24 -16.73
N ASN A 15 14.68 1.48 -15.44
CA ASN A 15 13.44 1.10 -14.77
C ASN A 15 12.26 1.99 -15.23
N PRO A 16 11.29 1.47 -16.00
CA PRO A 16 10.15 2.27 -16.47
C PRO A 16 9.24 2.74 -15.33
N LEU A 17 9.26 2.06 -14.18
CA LEU A 17 8.48 2.41 -13.01
C LEU A 17 8.96 3.70 -12.30
N LEU A 18 10.10 4.28 -12.70
CA LEU A 18 10.48 5.64 -12.29
C LEU A 18 9.56 6.69 -12.93
N ASN A 19 8.91 6.39 -14.06
CA ASN A 19 7.90 7.24 -14.66
C ASN A 19 6.60 7.21 -13.82
N LYS A 20 6.20 8.39 -13.32
CA LYS A 20 5.00 8.53 -12.48
C LYS A 20 3.72 8.16 -13.22
N ASP A 21 3.60 8.53 -14.49
CA ASP A 21 2.39 8.27 -15.26
C ASP A 21 2.18 6.76 -15.48
N LEU A 22 3.26 5.99 -15.63
CA LEU A 22 3.16 4.52 -15.67
C LEU A 22 2.64 3.96 -14.34
N ARG A 23 3.10 4.48 -13.19
CA ARG A 23 2.60 4.05 -11.88
C ARG A 23 1.14 4.44 -11.67
N LEU A 24 0.72 5.61 -12.17
CA LEU A 24 -0.68 6.03 -12.17
C LEU A 24 -1.55 5.14 -13.07
N ALA A 25 -1.05 4.78 -14.28
CA ALA A 25 -1.73 3.82 -15.15
C ALA A 25 -1.99 2.48 -14.43
N ILE A 26 -1.00 1.93 -13.73
CA ILE A 26 -1.15 0.70 -12.95
C ILE A 26 -2.18 0.91 -11.82
N ASN A 27 -2.14 2.04 -11.12
CA ASN A 27 -3.06 2.31 -10.01
C ASN A 27 -4.52 2.43 -10.45
N TYR A 28 -4.80 3.09 -11.57
CA TYR A 28 -6.16 3.26 -12.10
C TYR A 28 -6.65 2.05 -12.91
N GLY A 29 -5.74 1.21 -13.40
CA GLY A 29 -6.06 0.00 -14.15
C GLY A 29 -6.46 -1.21 -13.33
N PHE A 30 -6.49 -1.11 -11.99
CA PHE A 30 -6.71 -2.22 -11.08
C PHE A 30 -8.01 -2.06 -10.26
N ASP A 31 -8.93 -3.03 -10.39
CA ASP A 31 -10.21 -3.04 -9.69
C ASP A 31 -10.10 -3.72 -8.31
N ARG A 32 -9.85 -2.90 -7.29
CA ARG A 32 -9.72 -3.32 -5.89
C ARG A 32 -11.00 -3.89 -5.31
N VAL A 33 -12.15 -3.38 -5.75
CA VAL A 33 -13.47 -3.82 -5.25
C VAL A 33 -13.77 -5.24 -5.70
N LYS A 34 -13.56 -5.52 -6.99
CA LYS A 34 -13.71 -6.88 -7.52
C LYS A 34 -12.68 -7.84 -6.93
N MET A 35 -11.42 -7.41 -6.78
CA MET A 35 -10.40 -8.21 -6.11
C MET A 35 -10.85 -8.68 -4.72
N LEU A 36 -11.31 -7.77 -3.87
CA LEU A 36 -11.82 -8.12 -2.53
C LEU A 36 -13.00 -9.09 -2.60
N LYS A 37 -13.95 -8.82 -3.51
CA LYS A 37 -15.12 -9.67 -3.67
C LYS A 37 -14.74 -11.11 -4.04
N TYR A 38 -13.84 -11.30 -4.97
CA TYR A 38 -13.54 -12.62 -5.53
C TYR A 38 -12.44 -13.37 -4.77
N LEU A 39 -11.45 -12.66 -4.23
CA LEU A 39 -10.29 -13.30 -3.60
C LEU A 39 -10.34 -13.25 -2.07
N ARG A 40 -11.12 -12.36 -1.47
CA ARG A 40 -11.19 -12.19 -0.02
C ARG A 40 -12.62 -12.27 0.55
N ASN A 41 -13.56 -12.82 -0.21
CA ASN A 41 -14.97 -12.94 0.20
C ASN A 41 -15.59 -11.61 0.69
N GLY A 42 -15.11 -10.48 0.18
CA GLY A 42 -15.54 -9.14 0.61
C GLY A 42 -14.98 -8.69 1.97
N ILE A 43 -14.03 -9.43 2.57
CA ILE A 43 -13.39 -9.04 3.83
C ILE A 43 -12.32 -8.00 3.54
N GLY A 44 -12.40 -6.87 4.23
CA GLY A 44 -11.58 -5.68 3.99
C GLY A 44 -12.31 -4.59 3.23
N GLU A 45 -11.69 -3.44 3.09
CA GLU A 45 -12.22 -2.30 2.35
C GLU A 45 -11.21 -1.86 1.28
N ALA A 46 -11.67 -1.59 0.06
CA ALA A 46 -10.79 -1.14 -1.02
C ALA A 46 -10.05 0.15 -0.62
N ALA A 47 -8.72 0.15 -0.76
CA ALA A 47 -7.90 1.31 -0.39
C ALA A 47 -7.99 2.41 -1.47
N SER A 48 -9.13 3.10 -1.49
CA SER A 48 -9.45 4.17 -2.44
C SER A 48 -9.35 5.58 -1.85
N SER A 49 -8.83 5.73 -0.63
CA SER A 49 -8.80 7.01 0.10
C SER A 49 -7.43 7.33 0.73
N GLY A 50 -6.35 6.90 0.10
CA GLY A 50 -4.99 7.11 0.59
C GLY A 50 -4.33 5.85 1.12
N PHE A 51 -3.18 6.02 1.78
CA PHE A 51 -2.40 4.94 2.37
C PHE A 51 -2.73 4.71 3.85
N VAL A 52 -3.02 5.79 4.57
CA VAL A 52 -3.43 5.71 5.98
C VAL A 52 -4.77 4.98 6.07
N PRO A 53 -4.87 3.88 6.86
CA PRO A 53 -6.07 3.06 6.88
C PRO A 53 -7.22 3.69 7.66
N LYS A 54 -8.43 3.26 7.32
CA LYS A 54 -9.66 3.56 8.06
C LYS A 54 -9.50 3.10 9.52
N GLY A 55 -9.98 3.94 10.44
CA GLY A 55 -9.88 3.72 11.88
C GLY A 55 -8.84 4.61 12.56
N LEU A 56 -7.93 5.22 11.81
CA LEU A 56 -7.02 6.23 12.34
C LEU A 56 -7.64 7.65 12.25
N PRO A 57 -7.36 8.55 13.21
CA PRO A 57 -8.01 9.86 13.31
C PRO A 57 -7.83 10.77 12.08
N SER A 58 -6.74 10.60 11.34
CA SER A 58 -6.45 11.39 10.12
C SER A 58 -7.12 10.84 8.86
N PHE A 59 -7.67 9.61 8.88
CA PHE A 59 -8.37 9.05 7.74
C PHE A 59 -9.62 9.87 7.40
N ASN A 60 -9.73 10.31 6.15
CA ASN A 60 -10.88 11.06 5.67
C ASN A 60 -11.15 10.82 4.18
N ALA A 61 -12.09 9.93 3.90
CA ALA A 61 -12.45 9.55 2.53
C ALA A 61 -13.16 10.67 1.74
N GLU A 62 -13.73 11.67 2.42
CA GLU A 62 -14.37 12.81 1.75
C GLU A 62 -13.33 13.84 1.26
N LYS A 63 -12.22 13.97 1.98
CA LYS A 63 -11.17 14.95 1.68
C LYS A 63 -10.02 14.39 0.86
N LEU A 64 -9.76 13.09 0.93
CA LEU A 64 -8.71 12.42 0.17
C LEU A 64 -9.30 11.34 -0.71
N VAL A 65 -9.39 11.64 -2.00
CA VAL A 65 -9.75 10.67 -3.03
C VAL A 65 -8.46 10.05 -3.58
N GLY A 66 -8.32 8.75 -3.38
CA GLY A 66 -7.21 7.97 -3.93
C GLY A 66 -7.57 7.35 -5.28
N TYR A 67 -7.21 6.09 -5.49
CA TYR A 67 -7.37 5.42 -6.78
C TYR A 67 -8.63 4.56 -6.81
N SER A 68 -9.48 4.78 -7.82
CA SER A 68 -10.58 3.88 -8.19
C SER A 68 -10.27 3.22 -9.54
N TYR A 69 -10.99 2.15 -9.88
CA TYR A 69 -10.84 1.52 -11.20
C TYR A 69 -11.39 2.42 -12.29
N GLN A 70 -10.50 2.94 -13.12
CA GLN A 70 -10.80 3.85 -14.23
C GLN A 70 -9.93 3.47 -15.45
N PRO A 71 -10.30 2.42 -16.21
CA PRO A 71 -9.45 1.89 -17.27
C PRO A 71 -9.15 2.90 -18.39
N GLU A 72 -10.08 3.80 -18.70
CA GLU A 72 -9.83 4.84 -19.71
C GLU A 72 -8.83 5.90 -19.22
N LEU A 73 -8.87 6.26 -17.95
CA LEU A 73 -7.86 7.12 -17.35
C LEU A 73 -6.50 6.41 -17.26
N ALA A 74 -6.49 5.11 -16.96
CA ALA A 74 -5.28 4.30 -16.96
C ALA A 74 -4.63 4.25 -18.36
N LYS A 75 -5.42 4.07 -19.42
CA LYS A 75 -4.93 4.14 -20.81
C LYS A 75 -4.34 5.50 -21.15
N LYS A 76 -4.98 6.60 -20.69
CA LYS A 76 -4.45 7.94 -20.88
C LYS A 76 -3.07 8.09 -20.23
N TYR A 77 -2.95 7.71 -18.96
CA TYR A 77 -1.65 7.76 -18.27
C TYR A 77 -0.60 6.87 -18.93
N LEU A 78 -0.99 5.73 -19.50
CA LEU A 78 -0.08 4.86 -20.22
C LEU A 78 0.44 5.51 -21.51
N ILE A 79 -0.40 6.28 -22.21
CA ILE A 79 0.01 7.10 -23.36
C ILE A 79 0.95 8.24 -22.91
N ASP A 80 0.59 8.95 -21.85
CA ASP A 80 1.39 10.05 -21.28
C ASP A 80 2.77 9.56 -20.80
N ALA A 81 2.84 8.31 -20.32
CA ALA A 81 4.08 7.62 -19.97
C ALA A 81 4.96 7.24 -21.18
N GLY A 82 4.43 7.34 -22.41
CA GLY A 82 5.13 6.98 -23.64
C GLY A 82 4.95 5.52 -24.08
N TYR A 83 4.00 4.79 -23.49
CA TYR A 83 3.76 3.36 -23.77
C TYR A 83 2.33 3.08 -24.24
N PRO A 84 1.82 3.70 -25.33
CA PRO A 84 0.45 3.45 -25.79
C PRO A 84 0.22 1.95 -26.02
N GLU A 85 -0.84 1.40 -25.40
CA GLU A 85 -1.16 -0.05 -25.47
C GLU A 85 0.00 -0.95 -25.00
N GLY A 86 0.88 -0.47 -24.13
CA GLY A 86 2.07 -1.18 -23.66
C GLY A 86 3.18 -1.37 -24.69
N LYS A 87 3.11 -0.69 -25.84
CA LYS A 87 4.14 -0.77 -26.89
C LYS A 87 5.49 -0.30 -26.38
N ASN A 88 6.54 -1.08 -26.65
CA ASN A 88 7.92 -0.86 -26.22
C ASN A 88 8.15 -0.84 -24.69
N LEU A 89 7.14 -1.19 -23.88
CA LEU A 89 7.32 -1.38 -22.47
C LEU A 89 7.92 -2.77 -22.21
N GLU A 90 9.02 -2.82 -21.46
CA GLU A 90 9.57 -4.09 -21.00
C GLU A 90 8.58 -4.82 -20.07
N THR A 91 8.72 -6.12 -19.95
CA THR A 91 7.92 -6.91 -18.99
C THR A 91 8.22 -6.44 -17.57
N ILE A 92 7.20 -6.04 -16.85
CA ILE A 92 7.29 -5.64 -15.44
C ILE A 92 7.24 -6.90 -14.57
N VAL A 93 8.21 -7.06 -13.66
CA VAL A 93 8.22 -8.17 -12.71
C VAL A 93 7.64 -7.71 -11.38
N ILE A 94 6.61 -8.42 -10.89
CA ILE A 94 6.08 -8.27 -9.52
C ILE A 94 6.63 -9.39 -8.67
N SER A 95 7.36 -9.04 -7.60
CA SER A 95 7.85 -10.01 -6.64
C SER A 95 6.89 -10.13 -5.46
N THR A 96 6.56 -11.37 -5.09
CA THR A 96 5.59 -11.70 -4.04
C THR A 96 5.95 -12.99 -3.31
N THR A 97 5.12 -13.37 -2.34
CA THR A 97 5.15 -14.69 -1.70
C THR A 97 3.95 -15.53 -2.13
N ALA A 98 3.99 -16.84 -1.93
CA ALA A 98 2.91 -17.74 -2.33
C ALA A 98 1.53 -17.36 -1.73
N GLU A 99 1.52 -16.79 -0.54
CA GLU A 99 0.29 -16.33 0.15
C GLU A 99 -0.50 -15.25 -0.63
N TYR A 100 0.18 -14.47 -1.46
CA TYR A 100 -0.42 -13.34 -2.19
C TYR A 100 -0.34 -13.52 -3.71
N LEU A 101 -0.10 -14.75 -4.17
CA LEU A 101 0.03 -15.07 -5.58
C LEU A 101 -1.28 -14.76 -6.34
N ASP A 102 -2.42 -15.13 -5.79
CA ASP A 102 -3.75 -14.91 -6.36
C ASP A 102 -4.05 -13.41 -6.62
N ILE A 103 -3.66 -12.54 -5.69
CA ILE A 103 -3.81 -11.09 -5.85
C ILE A 103 -2.89 -10.58 -6.98
N CYS A 104 -1.68 -11.11 -7.08
CA CYS A 104 -0.75 -10.72 -8.14
C CYS A 104 -1.22 -11.23 -9.51
N GLU A 105 -1.78 -12.45 -9.60
CA GLU A 105 -2.38 -12.99 -10.82
C GLU A 105 -3.60 -12.17 -11.26
N TYR A 106 -4.44 -11.78 -10.31
CA TYR A 106 -5.57 -10.91 -10.62
C TYR A 106 -5.10 -9.56 -11.16
N MET A 107 -4.07 -8.94 -10.55
CA MET A 107 -3.48 -7.71 -11.05
C MET A 107 -2.85 -7.91 -12.44
N GLN A 108 -2.09 -8.98 -12.64
CA GLN A 108 -1.48 -9.34 -13.92
C GLN A 108 -2.53 -9.38 -15.03
N HIS A 109 -3.68 -10.04 -14.78
CA HIS A 109 -4.77 -10.13 -15.74
C HIS A 109 -5.32 -8.74 -16.09
N GLN A 110 -5.70 -7.94 -15.08
CA GLN A 110 -6.33 -6.65 -15.32
C GLN A 110 -5.40 -5.63 -15.98
N ILE A 111 -4.15 -5.57 -15.53
CA ILE A 111 -3.14 -4.67 -16.10
C ILE A 111 -2.75 -5.15 -17.51
N GLY A 112 -2.83 -6.46 -17.77
CA GLY A 112 -2.68 -7.05 -19.10
C GLY A 112 -3.71 -6.54 -20.11
N GLU A 113 -4.94 -6.22 -19.68
CA GLU A 113 -5.97 -5.62 -20.55
C GLU A 113 -5.59 -4.21 -21.05
N LEU A 114 -4.67 -3.53 -20.38
CA LEU A 114 -4.08 -2.27 -20.85
C LEU A 114 -2.91 -2.45 -21.82
N GLY A 115 -2.48 -3.72 -22.05
CA GLY A 115 -1.31 -4.06 -22.86
C GLY A 115 0.00 -4.14 -22.07
N ILE A 116 -0.01 -3.92 -20.76
CA ILE A 116 1.18 -4.02 -19.91
C ILE A 116 1.44 -5.49 -19.55
N LYS A 117 2.61 -6.01 -19.94
CA LYS A 117 3.00 -7.38 -19.60
C LYS A 117 3.58 -7.42 -18.19
N ILE A 118 3.01 -8.29 -17.36
CA ILE A 118 3.49 -8.55 -16.00
C ILE A 118 3.94 -9.99 -15.90
N GLN A 119 5.10 -10.20 -15.27
CA GLN A 119 5.60 -11.49 -14.82
C GLN A 119 5.54 -11.51 -13.29
N ILE A 120 5.15 -12.64 -12.71
CA ILE A 120 5.13 -12.81 -11.26
C ILE A 120 6.33 -13.65 -10.86
N ASP A 121 7.08 -13.14 -9.88
CA ASP A 121 8.21 -13.82 -9.25
C ASP A 121 7.84 -14.18 -7.81
N VAL A 122 7.71 -15.48 -7.54
CA VAL A 122 7.27 -16.01 -6.24
C VAL A 122 8.48 -16.45 -5.42
N ASN A 123 8.72 -15.76 -4.34
CA ASN A 123 9.86 -15.99 -3.45
C ASN A 123 9.42 -16.55 -2.09
N PRO A 124 10.28 -17.33 -1.40
CA PRO A 124 10.09 -17.63 0.01
C PRO A 124 10.00 -16.32 0.83
N PRO A 125 9.18 -16.28 1.91
CA PRO A 125 8.96 -15.03 2.67
C PRO A 125 10.24 -14.36 3.18
N ALA A 126 11.20 -15.11 3.68
CA ALA A 126 12.47 -14.56 4.17
C ALA A 126 13.28 -13.93 3.02
N THR A 127 13.42 -14.63 1.90
CA THR A 127 14.11 -14.14 0.71
C THR A 127 13.44 -12.89 0.15
N ASN A 128 12.10 -12.89 0.02
CA ASN A 128 11.38 -11.72 -0.47
C ASN A 128 11.58 -10.51 0.44
N ASN A 129 11.56 -10.70 1.76
CA ASN A 129 11.80 -9.62 2.72
C ASN A 129 13.22 -9.06 2.62
N GLU A 130 14.21 -9.92 2.45
CA GLU A 130 15.63 -9.53 2.27
C GLU A 130 15.83 -8.74 0.98
N LEU A 131 15.29 -9.23 -0.15
CA LEU A 131 15.38 -8.55 -1.45
C LEU A 131 14.72 -7.17 -1.42
N VAL A 132 13.54 -7.05 -0.78
CA VAL A 132 12.86 -5.76 -0.60
C VAL A 132 13.70 -4.82 0.28
N ALA A 133 14.21 -5.32 1.42
CA ALA A 133 15.00 -4.52 2.35
C ALA A 133 16.29 -3.98 1.72
N ASN A 134 16.92 -4.75 0.83
CA ASN A 134 18.15 -4.37 0.13
C ASN A 134 17.90 -3.65 -1.20
N ALA A 135 16.67 -3.16 -1.46
CA ALA A 135 16.32 -2.43 -2.68
C ALA A 135 16.66 -3.20 -3.98
N GLN A 136 16.46 -4.52 -3.99
CA GLN A 136 16.79 -5.40 -5.12
C GLN A 136 15.57 -5.75 -5.98
N LEU A 137 14.38 -5.25 -5.65
CA LEU A 137 13.13 -5.49 -6.39
C LEU A 137 12.53 -4.16 -6.85
N ARG A 138 12.17 -4.08 -8.14
CA ARG A 138 11.56 -2.87 -8.73
C ARG A 138 10.10 -2.68 -8.38
N PHE A 139 9.34 -3.79 -8.29
CA PHE A 139 7.93 -3.81 -7.93
C PHE A 139 7.66 -5.02 -7.05
N PHE A 140 7.15 -4.80 -5.86
CA PHE A 140 7.03 -5.83 -4.83
C PHE A 140 5.74 -5.74 -4.03
N ARG A 141 5.24 -6.89 -3.59
CA ARG A 141 4.16 -6.95 -2.63
C ARG A 141 4.72 -6.82 -1.22
N LYS A 142 4.15 -5.92 -0.43
CA LYS A 142 4.44 -5.74 1.00
C LYS A 142 3.16 -5.30 1.72
N SER A 143 3.03 -5.62 2.99
CA SER A 143 2.02 -5.05 3.90
C SER A 143 2.70 -4.33 5.05
N TRP A 144 1.96 -3.47 5.68
CA TRP A 144 2.35 -2.80 6.90
C TRP A 144 1.25 -2.95 7.94
N VAL A 145 1.63 -3.26 9.16
CA VAL A 145 0.76 -3.25 10.34
C VAL A 145 1.37 -2.23 11.29
N ALA A 146 0.57 -1.28 11.75
CA ALA A 146 1.07 -0.25 12.64
C ALA A 146 1.44 -0.83 14.02
N ASP A 147 2.48 -0.28 14.65
CA ASP A 147 2.90 -0.64 15.99
C ASP A 147 2.09 0.12 17.06
N TYR A 148 1.49 1.25 16.70
CA TYR A 148 0.65 2.10 17.55
C TYR A 148 -0.39 2.86 16.69
N PRO A 149 -1.51 3.31 17.29
CA PRO A 149 -2.64 3.88 16.55
C PRO A 149 -2.44 5.36 16.18
N ASP A 150 -1.37 5.68 15.48
CA ASP A 150 -1.09 7.00 14.92
C ASP A 150 -0.73 6.86 13.43
N ALA A 151 -1.21 7.79 12.61
CA ALA A 151 -0.93 7.82 11.17
C ALA A 151 0.56 8.00 10.86
N GLU A 152 1.31 8.57 11.78
CA GLU A 152 2.78 8.67 11.68
C GLU A 152 3.42 7.33 11.36
N ASN A 153 2.93 6.23 11.99
CA ASN A 153 3.47 4.89 11.76
C ASN A 153 3.40 4.44 10.29
N TYR A 154 2.39 4.91 9.54
CA TYR A 154 2.26 4.68 8.10
C TYR A 154 3.04 5.69 7.27
N LEU A 155 3.03 6.96 7.67
CA LEU A 155 3.63 8.05 6.90
C LEU A 155 5.16 8.07 7.01
N SER A 156 5.73 7.55 8.10
CA SER A 156 7.18 7.37 8.27
C SER A 156 7.81 6.46 7.20
N LEU A 157 7.01 5.60 6.55
CA LEU A 157 7.44 4.73 5.45
C LEU A 157 7.84 5.47 4.17
N PHE A 158 7.57 6.77 4.09
CA PHE A 158 7.87 7.60 2.93
C PHE A 158 8.88 8.72 3.21
N LYS A 159 9.40 8.77 4.44
CA LYS A 159 10.45 9.74 4.80
C LYS A 159 11.77 9.35 4.17
N THR A 160 12.46 10.31 3.54
CA THR A 160 13.76 10.06 2.85
C THR A 160 14.82 9.48 3.79
N SER A 161 14.90 9.95 5.03
CA SER A 161 15.90 9.44 6.00
C SER A 161 15.63 8.01 6.47
N ASN A 162 14.49 7.41 6.10
CA ASN A 162 14.08 6.07 6.50
C ASN A 162 14.26 5.03 5.39
N PHE A 163 15.13 5.28 4.41
CA PHE A 163 15.42 4.30 3.36
C PHE A 163 15.87 2.97 3.93
N SER A 164 15.34 1.89 3.38
CA SER A 164 15.83 0.54 3.65
C SER A 164 17.27 0.37 3.13
N PRO A 165 18.10 -0.48 3.73
CA PRO A 165 17.80 -1.40 4.84
C PRO A 165 17.82 -0.75 6.24
N SER A 166 18.24 0.50 6.38
CA SER A 166 18.38 1.17 7.69
C SER A 166 17.05 1.62 8.29
N GLY A 167 16.01 1.72 7.48
CA GLY A 167 14.66 2.12 7.89
C GLY A 167 13.57 1.46 7.05
N PRO A 168 12.30 1.77 7.30
CA PRO A 168 11.16 1.08 6.69
C PRO A 168 10.69 1.68 5.36
N ASN A 169 11.37 2.67 4.78
CA ASN A 169 11.03 3.20 3.47
C ASN A 169 11.55 2.28 2.35
N TYR A 170 10.82 1.22 2.06
CA TYR A 170 11.18 0.23 1.05
C TYR A 170 11.03 0.75 -0.39
N THR A 171 10.28 1.81 -0.60
CA THR A 171 10.11 2.41 -1.92
C THR A 171 11.24 3.35 -2.30
N HIS A 172 12.08 3.74 -1.35
CA HIS A 172 13.06 4.83 -1.49
C HIS A 172 12.42 6.10 -2.08
N TYR A 173 11.14 6.33 -1.74
CA TYR A 173 10.49 7.59 -2.08
C TYR A 173 11.20 8.74 -1.38
N SER A 174 11.49 9.79 -2.13
CA SER A 174 12.16 10.99 -1.64
C SER A 174 11.47 12.23 -2.17
N ASN A 175 11.07 13.11 -1.26
CA ASN A 175 10.45 14.39 -1.61
C ASN A 175 10.72 15.40 -0.48
N GLU A 176 11.50 16.43 -0.78
CA GLU A 176 11.89 17.44 0.21
C GLU A 176 10.69 18.14 0.86
N LYS A 177 9.61 18.38 0.11
CA LYS A 177 8.38 19.00 0.64
C LYS A 177 7.66 18.05 1.59
N TYR A 178 7.67 16.75 1.30
CA TYR A 178 7.15 15.72 2.19
C TYR A 178 7.93 15.70 3.49
N ASP A 179 9.25 15.63 3.43
CA ASP A 179 10.12 15.57 4.60
C ASP A 179 9.99 16.82 5.47
N ALA A 180 9.93 18.00 4.87
CA ALA A 180 9.73 19.26 5.57
C ALA A 180 8.37 19.30 6.30
N LEU A 181 7.27 18.92 5.61
CA LEU A 181 5.96 18.86 6.22
C LEU A 181 5.87 17.80 7.32
N TYR A 182 6.52 16.64 7.10
CA TYR A 182 6.60 15.57 8.11
C TYR A 182 7.31 16.10 9.38
N ALA A 183 8.49 16.70 9.24
CA ALA A 183 9.24 17.26 10.39
C ALA A 183 8.43 18.34 11.14
N GLN A 184 7.78 19.25 10.41
CA GLN A 184 6.87 20.25 10.98
C GLN A 184 5.73 19.59 11.75
N THR A 185 5.15 18.51 11.22
CA THR A 185 4.02 17.81 11.83
C THR A 185 4.42 17.13 13.14
N MET A 186 5.62 16.55 13.19
CA MET A 186 6.15 15.91 14.41
C MET A 186 6.40 16.91 15.54
N ALA A 187 6.66 18.17 15.24
CA ALA A 187 6.83 19.23 16.24
C ALA A 187 5.51 19.76 16.82
N LEU A 188 4.36 19.38 16.24
CA LEU A 188 3.05 19.84 16.73
C LEU A 188 2.57 19.03 17.94
N THR A 189 2.08 19.74 18.94
CA THR A 189 1.41 19.15 20.12
C THR A 189 -0.12 19.12 19.98
N ASN A 190 -0.68 19.83 18.99
CA ASN A 190 -2.11 19.88 18.73
C ASN A 190 -2.51 18.77 17.76
N ASP A 191 -3.26 17.80 18.22
CA ASP A 191 -3.68 16.63 17.42
C ASP A 191 -4.54 17.00 16.20
N SER A 192 -5.39 18.02 16.31
CA SER A 192 -6.21 18.44 15.16
C SER A 192 -5.35 18.98 14.02
N LEU A 193 -4.32 19.78 14.33
CA LEU A 193 -3.36 20.28 13.34
C LEU A 193 -2.49 19.15 12.78
N ARG A 194 -2.06 18.21 13.64
CA ARG A 194 -1.33 17.01 13.19
C ARG A 194 -2.16 16.22 12.19
N ASN A 195 -3.42 15.93 12.49
CA ASN A 195 -4.31 15.19 11.60
C ASN A 195 -4.54 15.89 10.25
N ILE A 196 -4.64 17.22 10.23
CA ILE A 196 -4.70 17.99 8.98
C ILE A 196 -3.43 17.82 8.14
N ASN A 197 -2.27 17.85 8.77
CA ASN A 197 -1.00 17.68 8.07
C ASN A 197 -0.78 16.22 7.64
N TYR A 198 -1.19 15.22 8.42
CA TYR A 198 -1.18 13.81 8.02
C TYR A 198 -2.01 13.58 6.74
N LEU A 199 -3.18 14.20 6.66
CA LEU A 199 -3.99 14.13 5.44
C LEU A 199 -3.28 14.75 4.22
N LYS A 200 -2.54 15.87 4.42
CA LYS A 200 -1.72 16.46 3.34
C LYS A 200 -0.58 15.55 2.94
N LEU A 201 0.13 14.95 3.90
CA LEU A 201 1.21 14.00 3.62
C LEU A 201 0.68 12.78 2.84
N ASP A 202 -0.45 12.22 3.25
CA ASP A 202 -1.07 11.11 2.54
C ASP A 202 -1.51 11.51 1.12
N SER A 203 -2.01 12.73 0.94
CA SER A 203 -2.34 13.25 -0.40
C SER A 203 -1.13 13.39 -1.31
N MET A 204 0.05 13.70 -0.77
CA MET A 204 1.30 13.74 -1.54
C MET A 204 1.71 12.32 -2.00
N ILE A 205 1.55 11.32 -1.14
CA ILE A 205 1.78 9.91 -1.50
C ILE A 205 0.85 9.49 -2.65
N VAL A 206 -0.43 9.81 -2.56
CA VAL A 206 -1.38 9.53 -3.64
C VAL A 206 -0.98 10.26 -4.93
N ALA A 207 -0.60 11.53 -4.85
CA ALA A 207 -0.21 12.31 -6.02
C ALA A 207 1.06 11.78 -6.71
N ASP A 208 2.02 11.26 -5.96
CA ASP A 208 3.32 10.78 -6.49
C ASP A 208 3.33 9.28 -6.81
N ALA A 209 2.32 8.55 -6.35
CA ALA A 209 2.09 7.13 -6.63
C ALA A 209 3.33 6.21 -6.37
N PRO A 210 4.02 6.29 -5.21
CA PRO A 210 5.12 5.38 -4.90
C PRO A 210 4.65 3.95 -4.61
N ILE A 211 3.35 3.76 -4.44
CA ILE A 211 2.73 2.48 -4.10
C ILE A 211 1.45 2.23 -4.89
N VAL A 212 1.01 0.97 -4.87
CA VAL A 212 -0.36 0.56 -5.20
C VAL A 212 -1.02 0.10 -3.90
N PRO A 213 -1.82 0.96 -3.24
CA PRO A 213 -2.63 0.54 -2.10
C PRO A 213 -3.69 -0.44 -2.59
N LEU A 214 -3.85 -1.57 -1.89
CA LEU A 214 -4.77 -2.63 -2.27
C LEU A 214 -6.07 -2.55 -1.48
N PHE A 215 -5.97 -2.72 -0.19
CA PHE A 215 -7.12 -2.71 0.73
C PHE A 215 -6.66 -2.36 2.14
N TYR A 216 -7.59 -1.84 2.92
CA TYR A 216 -7.49 -1.75 4.37
C TYR A 216 -8.01 -3.06 4.95
N ASP A 217 -7.15 -3.74 5.69
CA ASP A 217 -7.45 -5.07 6.18
C ASP A 217 -8.48 -5.03 7.32
N GLN A 218 -9.29 -6.09 7.40
CA GLN A 218 -10.25 -6.32 8.46
C GLN A 218 -10.08 -7.74 8.96
N VAL A 219 -10.15 -7.93 10.27
CA VAL A 219 -10.10 -9.24 10.89
C VAL A 219 -11.50 -9.66 11.33
N VAL A 220 -11.87 -10.86 10.94
CA VAL A 220 -13.09 -11.52 11.43
C VAL A 220 -12.72 -12.49 12.54
N ARG A 221 -13.36 -12.36 13.69
CA ARG A 221 -13.19 -13.27 14.83
C ARG A 221 -14.48 -14.02 15.10
N PHE A 222 -14.40 -15.33 15.13
CA PHE A 222 -15.48 -16.19 15.59
C PHE A 222 -15.29 -16.45 17.07
N ILE A 223 -16.23 -15.96 17.88
CA ILE A 223 -16.20 -16.06 19.34
C ILE A 223 -17.33 -16.97 19.77
N PRO A 224 -17.06 -18.08 20.51
CA PRO A 224 -18.12 -18.95 21.04
C PRO A 224 -19.08 -18.18 21.96
N ASN A 225 -20.35 -18.57 21.98
CA ASN A 225 -21.41 -17.89 22.77
C ASN A 225 -21.12 -17.82 24.28
N TYR A 226 -20.32 -18.76 24.80
CA TYR A 226 -19.91 -18.81 26.20
C TYR A 226 -18.65 -17.97 26.51
N VAL A 227 -18.18 -17.16 25.54
CA VAL A 227 -17.07 -16.23 25.74
C VAL A 227 -17.56 -14.82 25.48
N SER A 228 -17.37 -13.93 26.42
CA SER A 228 -17.77 -12.52 26.35
C SER A 228 -16.61 -11.57 26.68
N GLU A 229 -16.85 -10.28 26.56
CA GLU A 229 -15.91 -9.19 26.91
C GLU A 229 -14.57 -9.24 26.16
N ILE A 230 -14.58 -9.76 24.93
CA ILE A 230 -13.41 -9.62 24.04
C ILE A 230 -13.49 -8.27 23.34
N GLY A 231 -12.57 -7.39 23.72
CA GLY A 231 -12.48 -6.04 23.16
C GLY A 231 -12.07 -6.01 21.68
N VAL A 232 -12.48 -4.94 21.01
CA VAL A 232 -12.03 -4.59 19.65
C VAL A 232 -11.22 -3.29 19.73
N ASN A 233 -10.07 -3.26 19.08
CA ASN A 233 -9.23 -2.06 19.02
C ASN A 233 -8.68 -1.85 17.60
N PRO A 234 -8.28 -0.60 17.25
CA PRO A 234 -7.78 -0.26 15.91
C PRO A 234 -6.54 -1.02 15.47
N MET A 235 -5.74 -1.51 16.43
CA MET A 235 -4.52 -2.30 16.17
C MET A 235 -4.81 -3.77 15.94
N ASN A 236 -6.09 -4.17 16.04
CA ASN A 236 -6.53 -5.55 15.94
C ASN A 236 -5.80 -6.52 16.91
N LEU A 237 -5.31 -6.01 18.02
CA LEU A 237 -4.70 -6.84 19.06
C LEU A 237 -5.80 -7.66 19.77
N LEU A 238 -5.49 -8.92 20.05
CA LEU A 238 -6.35 -9.77 20.86
C LEU A 238 -6.04 -9.50 22.35
N ASP A 239 -6.86 -8.65 22.97
CA ASP A 239 -6.80 -8.42 24.41
C ASP A 239 -7.76 -9.35 25.13
N LEU A 240 -7.22 -10.30 25.89
CA LEU A 240 -7.97 -11.27 26.70
C LEU A 240 -8.04 -10.92 28.18
N LYS A 241 -7.51 -9.75 28.58
CA LYS A 241 -7.43 -9.35 30.01
C LYS A 241 -8.80 -9.33 30.69
N HIS A 242 -9.83 -8.97 29.96
CA HIS A 242 -11.20 -8.87 30.47
C HIS A 242 -12.12 -9.96 29.95
N ALA A 243 -11.60 -10.91 29.14
CA ALA A 243 -12.41 -11.97 28.58
C ALA A 243 -12.99 -12.86 29.67
N VAL A 244 -14.30 -13.12 29.59
CA VAL A 244 -15.03 -13.98 30.50
C VAL A 244 -15.43 -15.26 29.76
N LYS A 245 -15.12 -16.40 30.36
CA LYS A 245 -15.59 -17.71 29.87
C LYS A 245 -16.63 -18.27 30.84
N GLU A 246 -17.87 -18.43 30.40
CA GLU A 246 -18.92 -19.10 31.14
C GLU A 246 -18.70 -20.61 31.10
N LEU A 247 -18.80 -21.28 32.27
CA LEU A 247 -18.76 -22.72 32.32
C LEU A 247 -20.09 -23.27 31.77
N GLN A 248 -20.00 -24.05 30.71
CA GLN A 248 -21.17 -24.83 30.26
C GLN A 248 -21.38 -25.99 31.26
N ASN A 249 -22.52 -26.00 31.98
CA ASN A 249 -22.95 -27.10 32.81
C ASN A 249 -23.42 -28.27 31.95
#